data_1848bacb1cffaeaffbdd2c749745280a
#
_entry.id   1848bacb1cffaeaffbdd2c749745280a
#
_cell.length_a   1.000
_cell.length_b   1.000
_cell.length_c   1.000
_cell.angle_alpha   90.00
_cell.angle_beta   90.00
_cell.angle_gamma   90.00
#
_symmetry.space_group_name_H-M   'P 1'
#
loop_
_entity.id
_entity.type
_entity.pdbx_description
1 polymer ?
#
loop_
_entity_poly.entity_id
_entity_poly.type
_entity_poly.pdbx_seq_one_letter_code
_entity_poly.pdbx_strand_id
1 'polypeptide(L)'
;MDHAIWLPYCQMKTARPPEHVVRSEGVMLHLADGRQLIDGIASWWTACHGYNHPKIVDAICQQAREMSHVMLGGLIHQPATHLADRLSRMIPGHDNRVFFCDSGSVAVEVALKMASQHWINQEIVGKNRFVCFQNSYHGDTAGAMSICDPVDSMHSHFKGFLLEQFPTTIPKSEQEFKAFKDFLLERRDQVAGVIIEPLIQMAAGLRFHSVASLKGIANLCRELGFILILDEVATGFGRTGSMFAFEQANLKPDIVCVGKGLSGGSVGLAATIATQSVYRPFHTDSWDHALMHGPTYMGNPIACAAANASLDLFEKEPRLEQVQMLEMWLSGYLEPLKAHPRVVDVRCKGAVGAVQLEEDVPLQSAIDFFVDRGCWLRPLRDVIYVAPSFTIERPQIETLCSAIREYVDTQ
;
A
#
# COMPACT_ATOMS: atom_id res chain seq x y z
N MET A 1 11.12 17.87 -22.87
CA MET A 1 11.62 16.59 -22.29
C MET A 1 12.13 15.73 -23.43
N ASP A 2 13.40 15.33 -23.37
CA ASP A 2 14.06 14.60 -24.47
C ASP A 2 14.02 13.07 -24.28
N HIS A 3 12.88 12.54 -23.80
CA HIS A 3 12.69 11.09 -23.65
C HIS A 3 11.27 10.67 -24.04
N ALA A 4 11.13 9.40 -24.45
CA ALA A 4 9.86 8.81 -24.87
C ALA A 4 8.98 8.28 -23.72
N ILE A 5 9.40 8.45 -22.46
CA ILE A 5 8.67 7.96 -21.29
C ILE A 5 7.51 8.91 -21.00
N TRP A 6 6.29 8.38 -20.91
CA TRP A 6 5.15 9.09 -20.38
C TRP A 6 5.18 8.97 -18.85
N LEU A 7 5.52 10.05 -18.16
CA LEU A 7 5.67 10.06 -16.71
C LEU A 7 4.30 9.96 -16.01
N PRO A 8 4.21 9.20 -14.89
CA PRO A 8 2.98 9.06 -14.14
C PRO A 8 2.62 10.35 -13.38
N TYR A 9 1.34 10.63 -13.21
CA TYR A 9 0.79 11.72 -12.39
C TYR A 9 1.42 13.08 -12.67
N CYS A 10 1.68 13.40 -13.93
CA CYS A 10 2.18 14.72 -14.31
C CYS A 10 1.62 15.21 -15.64
N GLN A 11 1.53 16.53 -15.77
CA GLN A 11 1.24 17.18 -17.05
C GLN A 11 2.55 17.33 -17.83
N MET A 12 2.78 16.47 -18.84
CA MET A 12 4.05 16.37 -19.56
C MET A 12 4.52 17.69 -20.20
N LYS A 13 3.59 18.58 -20.57
CA LYS A 13 3.90 19.86 -21.21
C LYS A 13 4.54 20.88 -20.26
N THR A 14 4.09 20.87 -18.99
CA THR A 14 4.46 21.86 -17.96
C THR A 14 5.28 21.29 -16.81
N ALA A 15 5.47 19.96 -16.80
CA ALA A 15 6.27 19.31 -15.77
C ALA A 15 7.74 19.73 -15.86
N ARG A 16 8.41 19.85 -14.72
CA ARG A 16 9.86 19.99 -14.67
C ARG A 16 10.54 18.78 -15.31
N PRO A 17 11.75 18.94 -15.86
CA PRO A 17 12.55 17.80 -16.29
C PRO A 17 12.79 16.85 -15.11
N PRO A 18 12.64 15.51 -15.32
CA PRO A 18 12.90 14.56 -14.25
C PRO A 18 14.39 14.52 -13.90
N GLU A 19 14.70 14.25 -12.63
CA GLU A 19 16.07 13.98 -12.21
C GLU A 19 16.56 12.66 -12.82
N HIS A 20 17.78 12.66 -13.34
CA HIS A 20 18.37 11.46 -13.94
C HIS A 20 19.20 10.70 -12.89
N VAL A 21 18.62 9.65 -12.32
CA VAL A 21 19.29 8.76 -11.36
C VAL A 21 20.14 7.75 -12.10
N VAL A 22 21.42 7.66 -11.76
CA VAL A 22 22.38 6.71 -12.33
C VAL A 22 22.72 5.55 -11.40
N ARG A 23 22.50 5.72 -10.09
CA ARG A 23 22.73 4.71 -9.05
C ARG A 23 21.86 4.99 -7.83
N SER A 24 21.48 3.95 -7.12
CA SER A 24 20.88 4.05 -5.78
C SER A 24 21.63 3.13 -4.82
N GLU A 25 21.72 3.51 -3.53
CA GLU A 25 22.37 2.70 -2.50
C GLU A 25 21.88 3.12 -1.10
N GLY A 26 21.48 2.14 -0.27
CA GLY A 26 20.92 2.45 1.04
C GLY A 26 19.69 3.35 0.91
N VAL A 27 19.79 4.59 1.36
CA VAL A 27 18.70 5.58 1.24
C VAL A 27 19.02 6.70 0.25
N MET A 28 20.12 6.57 -0.49
CA MET A 28 20.65 7.63 -1.36
C MET A 28 20.33 7.37 -2.83
N LEU A 29 19.95 8.42 -3.54
CA LEU A 29 19.86 8.49 -5.00
C LEU A 29 21.02 9.31 -5.52
N HIS A 30 21.78 8.76 -6.45
CA HIS A 30 22.92 9.43 -7.11
C HIS A 30 22.50 9.90 -8.49
N LEU A 31 22.59 11.20 -8.75
CA LEU A 31 22.16 11.83 -9.99
C LEU A 31 23.32 11.89 -11.00
N ALA A 32 22.96 11.99 -12.28
CA ALA A 32 23.92 12.07 -13.38
C ALA A 32 24.81 13.33 -13.33
N ASP A 33 24.36 14.40 -12.70
CA ASP A 33 25.11 15.64 -12.51
C ASP A 33 26.01 15.65 -11.25
N GLY A 34 26.07 14.53 -10.52
CA GLY A 34 26.88 14.34 -9.33
C GLY A 34 26.20 14.69 -8.02
N ARG A 35 24.99 15.27 -8.02
CA ARG A 35 24.22 15.49 -6.80
C ARG A 35 23.78 14.16 -6.18
N GLN A 36 23.58 14.17 -4.87
CA GLN A 36 23.05 13.02 -4.11
C GLN A 36 21.83 13.49 -3.33
N LEU A 37 20.77 12.68 -3.34
CA LEU A 37 19.54 12.97 -2.65
C LEU A 37 19.22 11.87 -1.62
N ILE A 38 18.82 12.27 -0.41
CA ILE A 38 18.22 11.37 0.56
C ILE A 38 16.78 11.09 0.11
N ASP A 39 16.43 9.84 -0.16
CA ASP A 39 15.07 9.48 -0.52
C ASP A 39 14.18 9.40 0.73
N GLY A 40 13.38 10.44 0.94
CA GLY A 40 12.45 10.53 2.05
C GLY A 40 11.13 9.77 1.84
N ILE A 41 10.91 9.12 0.70
CA ILE A 41 9.66 8.43 0.37
C ILE A 41 9.82 6.97 -0.08
N ALA A 42 11.07 6.45 -0.04
CA ALA A 42 11.42 5.05 -0.34
C ALA A 42 10.80 4.55 -1.66
N SER A 43 10.91 5.33 -2.76
CA SER A 43 10.28 5.02 -4.06
C SER A 43 8.82 4.61 -3.94
N TRP A 44 7.99 5.51 -3.42
CA TRP A 44 6.58 5.26 -3.08
C TRP A 44 6.40 4.07 -2.13
N TRP A 45 7.16 4.11 -0.99
CA TRP A 45 6.98 3.23 0.17
C TRP A 45 7.43 1.78 -0.04
N THR A 46 8.20 1.52 -1.10
CA THR A 46 8.59 0.15 -1.49
C THR A 46 9.92 -0.31 -0.88
N ALA A 47 10.95 0.56 -0.88
CA ALA A 47 12.32 0.23 -0.51
C ALA A 47 12.52 0.19 1.03
N CYS A 48 11.80 -0.69 1.73
CA CYS A 48 11.82 -0.76 3.19
C CYS A 48 13.18 -1.16 3.78
N HIS A 49 14.00 -1.92 3.06
CA HIS A 49 15.35 -2.33 3.48
C HIS A 49 16.48 -1.44 2.94
N GLY A 50 16.14 -0.33 2.29
CA GLY A 50 17.07 0.46 1.50
C GLY A 50 17.28 -0.11 0.09
N TYR A 51 17.91 0.70 -0.75
CA TYR A 51 18.21 0.31 -2.12
C TYR A 51 19.35 -0.70 -2.18
N ASN A 52 19.22 -1.65 -3.10
CA ASN A 52 20.27 -2.61 -3.45
C ASN A 52 20.82 -3.39 -2.25
N HIS A 53 19.94 -3.78 -1.30
CA HIS A 53 20.37 -4.61 -0.18
C HIS A 53 21.02 -5.91 -0.70
N PRO A 54 22.28 -6.24 -0.30
CA PRO A 54 23.05 -7.34 -0.89
C PRO A 54 22.29 -8.68 -0.92
N LYS A 55 21.62 -9.06 0.20
CA LYS A 55 20.86 -10.32 0.27
C LYS A 55 19.74 -10.41 -0.77
N ILE A 56 19.07 -9.29 -1.06
CA ILE A 56 18.00 -9.25 -2.07
C ILE A 56 18.60 -9.33 -3.47
N VAL A 57 19.66 -8.56 -3.74
CA VAL A 57 20.37 -8.57 -5.02
C VAL A 57 20.91 -9.95 -5.34
N ASP A 58 21.57 -10.59 -4.37
CA ASP A 58 22.14 -11.95 -4.52
C ASP A 58 21.04 -12.98 -4.82
N ALA A 59 19.91 -12.93 -4.11
CA ALA A 59 18.77 -13.82 -4.35
C ALA A 59 18.20 -13.64 -5.76
N ILE A 60 18.06 -12.39 -6.25
CA ILE A 60 17.64 -12.07 -7.60
C ILE A 60 18.62 -12.65 -8.62
N CYS A 61 19.93 -12.38 -8.46
CA CYS A 61 20.97 -12.81 -9.39
C CYS A 61 21.07 -14.36 -9.44
N GLN A 62 20.98 -15.02 -8.30
CA GLN A 62 20.99 -16.47 -8.24
C GLN A 62 19.78 -17.05 -8.97
N GLN A 63 18.57 -16.57 -8.63
CA GLN A 63 17.34 -17.09 -9.22
C GLN A 63 17.28 -16.83 -10.73
N ALA A 64 17.78 -15.69 -11.21
CA ALA A 64 17.81 -15.37 -12.64
C ALA A 64 18.67 -16.35 -13.44
N ARG A 65 19.74 -16.91 -12.84
CA ARG A 65 20.57 -17.93 -13.46
C ARG A 65 19.93 -19.30 -13.48
N GLU A 66 19.13 -19.63 -12.46
CA GLU A 66 18.46 -20.93 -12.34
C GLU A 66 17.18 -21.00 -13.17
N MET A 67 16.32 -19.99 -13.04
CA MET A 67 15.03 -19.93 -13.73
C MET A 67 14.51 -18.50 -13.74
N SER A 68 14.47 -17.85 -14.88
CA SER A 68 13.98 -16.49 -15.04
C SER A 68 12.45 -16.39 -14.93
N HIS A 69 11.74 -17.35 -15.53
CA HIS A 69 10.28 -17.44 -15.50
C HIS A 69 9.78 -18.82 -15.92
N VAL A 70 8.67 -19.24 -15.30
CA VAL A 70 7.79 -20.32 -15.76
C VAL A 70 6.36 -19.97 -15.31
N MET A 71 5.36 -20.20 -16.18
CA MET A 71 3.98 -19.93 -15.86
C MET A 71 3.47 -20.86 -14.73
N LEU A 72 2.59 -20.34 -13.85
CA LEU A 72 1.96 -21.17 -12.81
C LEU A 72 0.72 -21.96 -13.30
N GLY A 73 0.40 -21.90 -14.58
CA GLY A 73 -0.72 -22.66 -15.17
C GLY A 73 -0.40 -24.15 -15.29
N GLY A 74 -0.53 -24.89 -14.21
CA GLY A 74 -0.22 -26.32 -14.13
C GLY A 74 1.23 -26.65 -13.75
N LEU A 75 2.07 -25.65 -13.54
CA LEU A 75 3.45 -25.78 -13.06
C LEU A 75 3.62 -25.00 -11.75
N ILE A 76 4.53 -25.44 -10.90
CA ILE A 76 4.92 -24.71 -9.69
C ILE A 76 6.44 -24.72 -9.52
N HIS A 77 6.98 -23.82 -8.72
CA HIS A 77 8.41 -23.76 -8.43
C HIS A 77 8.66 -23.35 -6.97
N GLN A 78 9.79 -23.78 -6.45
CA GLN A 78 10.15 -23.64 -5.04
C GLN A 78 10.11 -22.19 -4.51
N PRO A 79 10.60 -21.13 -5.20
CA PRO A 79 10.47 -19.76 -4.71
C PRO A 79 9.03 -19.32 -4.46
N ALA A 80 8.08 -19.69 -5.34
CA ALA A 80 6.67 -19.34 -5.16
C ALA A 80 6.01 -20.14 -4.04
N THR A 81 6.24 -21.46 -3.96
CA THR A 81 5.67 -22.29 -2.88
C THR A 81 6.17 -21.85 -1.52
N HIS A 82 7.48 -21.59 -1.39
CA HIS A 82 8.07 -21.09 -0.15
C HIS A 82 7.48 -19.72 0.27
N LEU A 83 7.36 -18.79 -0.67
CA LEU A 83 6.77 -17.49 -0.38
C LEU A 83 5.27 -17.60 0.00
N ALA A 84 4.52 -18.45 -0.71
CA ALA A 84 3.11 -18.69 -0.40
C ALA A 84 2.92 -19.27 1.01
N ASP A 85 3.74 -20.23 1.39
CA ASP A 85 3.71 -20.82 2.73
C ASP A 85 4.01 -19.79 3.84
N ARG A 86 4.97 -18.90 3.61
CA ARG A 86 5.30 -17.83 4.57
C ARG A 86 4.15 -16.83 4.68
N LEU A 87 3.65 -16.31 3.57
CA LEU A 87 2.54 -15.34 3.56
C LEU A 87 1.26 -15.95 4.16
N SER A 88 0.95 -17.21 3.85
CA SER A 88 -0.20 -17.92 4.41
C SER A 88 -0.16 -17.98 5.94
N ARG A 89 1.01 -18.20 6.54
CA ARG A 89 1.19 -18.25 8.00
C ARG A 89 1.18 -16.89 8.70
N MET A 90 1.49 -15.82 7.97
CA MET A 90 1.50 -14.46 8.50
C MET A 90 0.09 -13.89 8.69
N ILE A 91 -0.90 -14.42 7.97
CA ILE A 91 -2.29 -13.98 8.08
C ILE A 91 -3.05 -14.94 9.01
N PRO A 92 -3.83 -14.41 9.99
CA PRO A 92 -4.60 -15.25 10.91
C PRO A 92 -5.57 -16.19 10.19
N GLY A 93 -5.56 -17.45 10.57
CA GLY A 93 -6.39 -18.51 9.98
C GLY A 93 -5.59 -19.79 9.76
N HIS A 94 -6.26 -20.78 9.15
CA HIS A 94 -5.65 -22.04 8.74
C HIS A 94 -5.88 -22.23 7.25
N ASP A 95 -4.93 -22.85 6.59
CA ASP A 95 -5.03 -23.18 5.16
C ASP A 95 -5.37 -21.99 4.25
N ASN A 96 -4.87 -20.80 4.59
CA ASN A 96 -5.01 -19.62 3.74
C ASN A 96 -4.41 -19.89 2.36
N ARG A 97 -4.97 -19.27 1.33
CA ARG A 97 -4.50 -19.40 -0.06
C ARG A 97 -3.94 -18.09 -0.56
N VAL A 98 -2.82 -18.17 -1.24
CA VAL A 98 -2.08 -17.03 -1.78
C VAL A 98 -2.21 -17.03 -3.31
N PHE A 99 -2.73 -15.94 -3.84
CA PHE A 99 -2.78 -15.68 -5.27
C PHE A 99 -1.79 -14.57 -5.61
N PHE A 100 -0.76 -14.87 -6.37
CA PHE A 100 0.25 -13.89 -6.76
C PHE A 100 -0.23 -12.97 -7.87
N CYS A 101 0.21 -11.72 -7.83
CA CYS A 101 -0.11 -10.67 -8.78
C CYS A 101 1.15 -9.86 -9.10
N ASP A 102 1.10 -9.07 -10.18
CA ASP A 102 2.24 -8.27 -10.64
C ASP A 102 2.26 -6.88 -9.99
N SER A 103 1.12 -6.41 -9.48
CA SER A 103 0.99 -5.09 -8.84
C SER A 103 -0.08 -5.08 -7.76
N GLY A 104 -0.03 -4.07 -6.88
CA GLY A 104 -1.04 -3.86 -5.83
C GLY A 104 -2.45 -3.67 -6.40
N SER A 105 -2.61 -2.90 -7.49
CA SER A 105 -3.91 -2.73 -8.16
C SER A 105 -4.50 -4.07 -8.62
N VAL A 106 -3.67 -4.95 -9.20
CA VAL A 106 -4.13 -6.28 -9.64
C VAL A 106 -4.45 -7.16 -8.43
N ALA A 107 -3.71 -7.07 -7.33
CA ALA A 107 -4.06 -7.81 -6.11
C ALA A 107 -5.44 -7.38 -5.56
N VAL A 108 -5.75 -6.10 -5.62
CA VAL A 108 -7.08 -5.58 -5.26
C VAL A 108 -8.14 -6.07 -6.24
N GLU A 109 -7.92 -6.03 -7.56
CA GLU A 109 -8.85 -6.61 -8.56
C GLU A 109 -9.16 -8.08 -8.26
N VAL A 110 -8.14 -8.84 -7.91
CA VAL A 110 -8.30 -10.27 -7.56
C VAL A 110 -9.12 -10.41 -6.26
N ALA A 111 -8.89 -9.57 -5.26
CA ALA A 111 -9.67 -9.56 -4.03
C ALA A 111 -11.17 -9.29 -4.27
N LEU A 112 -11.48 -8.31 -5.13
CA LEU A 112 -12.87 -8.00 -5.53
C LEU A 112 -13.50 -9.18 -6.27
N LYS A 113 -12.78 -9.80 -7.20
CA LYS A 113 -13.24 -10.99 -7.91
C LYS A 113 -13.48 -12.17 -6.95
N MET A 114 -12.54 -12.44 -6.04
CA MET A 114 -12.69 -13.49 -5.04
C MET A 114 -13.93 -13.27 -4.17
N ALA A 115 -14.13 -12.05 -3.67
CA ALA A 115 -15.27 -11.73 -2.82
C ALA A 115 -16.61 -11.83 -3.58
N SER A 116 -16.69 -11.34 -4.81
CA SER A 116 -17.90 -11.46 -5.63
C SER A 116 -18.20 -12.91 -6.00
N GLN A 117 -17.20 -13.65 -6.48
CA GLN A 117 -17.39 -15.04 -6.90
C GLN A 117 -17.62 -15.99 -5.72
N HIS A 118 -17.11 -15.68 -4.52
CA HIS A 118 -17.44 -16.41 -3.29
C HIS A 118 -18.96 -16.52 -3.08
N TRP A 119 -19.70 -15.45 -3.33
CA TRP A 119 -21.17 -15.45 -3.22
C TRP A 119 -21.83 -16.17 -4.39
N ILE A 120 -21.34 -15.96 -5.60
CA ILE A 120 -21.86 -16.62 -6.82
C ILE A 120 -21.73 -18.15 -6.67
N ASN A 121 -20.58 -18.64 -6.21
CA ASN A 121 -20.33 -20.07 -6.02
C ASN A 121 -21.21 -20.71 -4.90
N GLN A 122 -21.86 -19.88 -4.08
CA GLN A 122 -22.85 -20.28 -3.08
C GLN A 122 -24.30 -20.02 -3.55
N GLU A 123 -24.49 -19.72 -4.84
CA GLU A 123 -25.82 -19.43 -5.43
C GLU A 123 -26.48 -18.18 -4.84
N ILE A 124 -25.71 -17.28 -4.20
CA ILE A 124 -26.18 -16.01 -3.65
C ILE A 124 -26.03 -14.94 -4.71
N VAL A 125 -27.13 -14.61 -5.38
CA VAL A 125 -27.16 -13.64 -6.49
C VAL A 125 -27.30 -12.21 -5.95
N GLY A 126 -26.68 -11.24 -6.65
CA GLY A 126 -26.84 -9.81 -6.36
C GLY A 126 -25.69 -9.18 -5.55
N LYS A 127 -24.91 -9.96 -4.81
CA LYS A 127 -23.75 -9.47 -4.05
C LYS A 127 -22.55 -9.27 -4.97
N ASN A 128 -22.45 -8.08 -5.58
CA ASN A 128 -21.42 -7.73 -6.54
C ASN A 128 -20.88 -6.29 -6.41
N ARG A 129 -21.30 -5.57 -5.38
CA ARG A 129 -20.84 -4.23 -5.05
C ARG A 129 -20.05 -4.23 -3.74
N PHE A 130 -19.23 -3.22 -3.55
CA PHE A 130 -18.36 -3.09 -2.39
C PHE A 130 -18.65 -1.83 -1.60
N VAL A 131 -18.52 -1.92 -0.28
CA VAL A 131 -18.42 -0.74 0.57
C VAL A 131 -16.95 -0.33 0.61
N CYS A 132 -16.70 0.92 0.28
CA CYS A 132 -15.38 1.57 0.31
C CYS A 132 -15.48 2.89 1.07
N PHE A 133 -14.34 3.51 1.36
CA PHE A 133 -14.31 4.69 2.20
C PHE A 133 -13.85 5.92 1.42
N GLN A 134 -14.38 7.10 1.78
CA GLN A 134 -13.88 8.37 1.31
C GLN A 134 -12.39 8.51 1.63
N ASN A 135 -11.67 9.23 0.80
CA ASN A 135 -10.22 9.37 0.87
C ASN A 135 -9.46 8.03 0.77
N SER A 136 -10.02 7.01 0.14
CA SER A 136 -9.31 5.76 -0.13
C SER A 136 -8.63 5.78 -1.50
N TYR A 137 -7.54 5.02 -1.61
CA TYR A 137 -6.86 4.73 -2.86
C TYR A 137 -6.41 3.27 -2.88
N HIS A 138 -6.85 2.53 -3.89
CA HIS A 138 -6.59 1.10 -4.02
C HIS A 138 -5.88 0.71 -5.32
N GLY A 139 -5.52 1.68 -6.15
CA GLY A 139 -4.81 1.48 -7.41
C GLY A 139 -5.51 2.10 -8.62
N ASP A 140 -4.90 1.89 -9.80
CA ASP A 140 -5.26 2.59 -11.04
C ASP A 140 -5.93 1.69 -12.09
N THR A 141 -6.20 0.41 -11.78
CA THR A 141 -7.01 -0.45 -12.65
C THR A 141 -8.51 -0.20 -12.42
N ALA A 142 -9.37 -0.57 -13.36
CA ALA A 142 -10.78 -0.19 -13.36
C ALA A 142 -11.53 -0.58 -12.07
N GLY A 143 -11.38 -1.82 -11.60
CA GLY A 143 -12.01 -2.25 -10.36
C GLY A 143 -11.40 -1.55 -9.14
N ALA A 144 -10.07 -1.42 -9.07
CA ALA A 144 -9.40 -0.69 -8.00
C ALA A 144 -9.81 0.79 -7.95
N MET A 145 -9.90 1.47 -9.10
CA MET A 145 -10.42 2.84 -9.19
C MET A 145 -11.86 2.95 -8.72
N SER A 146 -12.70 1.94 -9.01
CA SER A 146 -14.12 1.97 -8.66
C SER A 146 -14.40 2.03 -7.16
N ILE A 147 -13.46 1.56 -6.35
CA ILE A 147 -13.52 1.55 -4.88
C ILE A 147 -12.64 2.62 -4.22
N CYS A 148 -12.00 3.48 -5.01
CA CYS A 148 -11.37 4.70 -4.51
C CYS A 148 -12.42 5.78 -4.22
N ASP A 149 -11.99 6.89 -3.61
CA ASP A 149 -12.88 8.04 -3.39
C ASP A 149 -13.46 8.54 -4.73
N PRO A 150 -14.79 8.55 -4.90
CA PRO A 150 -15.41 8.94 -6.18
C PRO A 150 -15.45 10.45 -6.40
N VAL A 151 -15.19 11.27 -5.39
CA VAL A 151 -15.35 12.74 -5.43
C VAL A 151 -14.01 13.44 -5.43
N ASP A 152 -13.15 13.12 -4.46
CA ASP A 152 -11.90 13.84 -4.23
C ASP A 152 -10.69 12.94 -4.55
N SER A 153 -10.70 12.31 -5.73
CA SER A 153 -9.58 11.49 -6.18
C SER A 153 -9.10 11.87 -7.58
N MET A 154 -7.86 11.47 -7.88
CA MET A 154 -7.29 11.58 -9.22
C MET A 154 -8.07 10.79 -10.28
N HIS A 155 -8.98 9.91 -9.87
CA HIS A 155 -9.79 9.05 -10.74
C HIS A 155 -11.16 9.65 -11.10
N SER A 156 -11.50 10.84 -10.62
CA SER A 156 -12.79 11.50 -10.87
C SER A 156 -13.14 11.64 -12.36
N HIS A 157 -12.13 11.78 -13.23
CA HIS A 157 -12.31 11.83 -14.70
C HIS A 157 -12.84 10.52 -15.29
N PHE A 158 -12.68 9.38 -14.62
CA PHE A 158 -13.10 8.06 -15.08
C PHE A 158 -14.49 7.66 -14.58
N LYS A 159 -15.20 8.51 -13.86
CA LYS A 159 -16.49 8.21 -13.22
C LYS A 159 -17.51 7.52 -14.14
N GLY A 160 -17.56 7.90 -15.42
CA GLY A 160 -18.45 7.28 -16.43
C GLY A 160 -18.01 5.90 -16.92
N PHE A 161 -16.79 5.49 -16.61
CA PHE A 161 -16.20 4.21 -17.03
C PHE A 161 -16.21 3.18 -15.89
N LEU A 162 -16.33 3.62 -14.64
CA LEU A 162 -16.18 2.76 -13.45
C LEU A 162 -17.52 2.17 -13.01
N LEU A 163 -17.45 0.99 -12.38
CA LEU A 163 -18.59 0.40 -11.68
C LEU A 163 -18.99 1.25 -10.48
N GLU A 164 -20.28 1.44 -10.26
CA GLU A 164 -20.77 2.10 -9.07
C GLU A 164 -20.61 1.22 -7.84
N GLN A 165 -20.07 1.80 -6.78
CA GLN A 165 -19.84 1.17 -5.49
C GLN A 165 -20.57 1.94 -4.39
N PHE A 166 -20.40 1.53 -3.13
CA PHE A 166 -21.02 2.15 -1.97
C PHE A 166 -19.98 2.91 -1.11
N PRO A 167 -19.58 4.14 -1.51
CA PRO A 167 -18.66 4.95 -0.72
C PRO A 167 -19.33 5.47 0.55
N THR A 168 -18.56 5.50 1.65
CA THR A 168 -19.00 6.02 2.95
C THR A 168 -17.84 6.62 3.72
N THR A 169 -18.08 7.20 4.88
CA THR A 169 -17.03 7.72 5.77
C THR A 169 -16.57 6.66 6.77
N ILE A 170 -15.32 6.74 7.22
CA ILE A 170 -14.83 5.91 8.32
C ILE A 170 -15.50 6.38 9.62
N PRO A 171 -16.28 5.53 10.31
CA PRO A 171 -16.98 5.93 11.54
C PRO A 171 -16.01 6.12 12.71
N LYS A 172 -16.23 7.17 13.52
CA LYS A 172 -15.40 7.59 14.65
C LYS A 172 -16.14 7.66 15.98
N SER A 173 -17.48 7.76 15.95
CA SER A 173 -18.35 7.87 17.12
C SER A 173 -19.39 6.76 17.13
N GLU A 174 -20.01 6.49 18.29
CA GLU A 174 -21.12 5.51 18.41
C GLU A 174 -22.28 5.81 17.46
N GLN A 175 -22.61 7.09 17.28
CA GLN A 175 -23.66 7.51 16.37
C GLN A 175 -23.30 7.19 14.92
N GLU A 176 -22.05 7.44 14.51
CA GLU A 176 -21.57 7.12 13.17
C GLU A 176 -21.49 5.61 12.93
N PHE A 177 -21.11 4.83 13.96
CA PHE A 177 -21.14 3.36 13.88
C PHE A 177 -22.57 2.83 13.74
N LYS A 178 -23.56 3.44 14.43
CA LYS A 178 -24.96 3.09 14.23
C LYS A 178 -25.41 3.39 12.81
N ALA A 179 -25.14 4.56 12.32
CA ALA A 179 -25.44 4.95 10.93
C ALA A 179 -24.76 4.04 9.89
N PHE A 180 -23.49 3.66 10.14
CA PHE A 180 -22.77 2.72 9.28
C PHE A 180 -23.39 1.31 9.32
N LYS A 181 -23.84 0.85 10.49
CA LYS A 181 -24.58 -0.43 10.60
C LYS A 181 -25.88 -0.41 9.80
N ASP A 182 -26.66 0.66 9.93
CA ASP A 182 -27.91 0.83 9.18
C ASP A 182 -27.64 0.88 7.67
N PHE A 183 -26.61 1.61 7.25
CA PHE A 183 -26.16 1.68 5.86
C PHE A 183 -25.78 0.30 5.28
N LEU A 184 -25.10 -0.56 6.06
CA LEU A 184 -24.76 -1.93 5.67
C LEU A 184 -26.00 -2.82 5.56
N LEU A 185 -26.94 -2.70 6.51
CA LEU A 185 -28.17 -3.50 6.53
C LEU A 185 -29.08 -3.21 5.33
N GLU A 186 -29.22 -1.93 4.96
CA GLU A 186 -30.01 -1.51 3.78
C GLU A 186 -29.46 -2.09 2.46
N ARG A 187 -28.16 -2.41 2.40
CA ARG A 187 -27.45 -2.89 1.21
C ARG A 187 -27.02 -4.34 1.28
N ARG A 188 -27.52 -5.06 2.29
CA ARG A 188 -27.06 -6.41 2.65
C ARG A 188 -27.05 -7.38 1.47
N ASP A 189 -28.04 -7.28 0.61
CA ASP A 189 -28.22 -8.20 -0.53
C ASP A 189 -27.38 -7.82 -1.76
N GLN A 190 -26.72 -6.65 -1.73
CA GLN A 190 -25.90 -6.14 -2.84
C GLN A 190 -24.41 -6.12 -2.50
N VAL A 191 -24.04 -6.09 -1.22
CA VAL A 191 -22.64 -5.94 -0.77
C VAL A 191 -21.92 -7.29 -0.80
N ALA A 192 -20.90 -7.40 -1.64
CA ALA A 192 -19.98 -8.54 -1.68
C ALA A 192 -18.95 -8.49 -0.55
N GLY A 193 -18.49 -7.29 -0.19
CA GLY A 193 -17.50 -7.09 0.87
C GLY A 193 -17.28 -5.62 1.19
N VAL A 194 -16.51 -5.40 2.25
CA VAL A 194 -16.06 -4.08 2.71
C VAL A 194 -14.54 -4.03 2.55
N ILE A 195 -14.00 -3.01 1.89
CA ILE A 195 -12.56 -2.83 1.71
C ILE A 195 -12.07 -1.57 2.40
N ILE A 196 -10.89 -1.64 3.05
CA ILE A 196 -10.27 -0.52 3.75
C ILE A 196 -8.74 -0.64 3.77
N GLU A 197 -8.04 0.49 3.65
CA GLU A 197 -6.62 0.63 4.02
C GLU A 197 -6.53 0.72 5.55
N PRO A 198 -5.90 -0.23 6.26
CA PRO A 198 -5.89 -0.21 7.72
C PRO A 198 -4.98 0.89 8.28
N LEU A 199 -5.50 1.68 9.20
CA LEU A 199 -4.87 2.75 9.98
C LEU A 199 -4.46 4.00 9.20
N ILE A 200 -4.01 3.90 7.94
CA ILE A 200 -3.57 5.03 7.14
C ILE A 200 -4.09 4.88 5.70
N GLN A 201 -4.86 5.84 5.23
CA GLN A 201 -5.18 6.02 3.81
C GLN A 201 -4.01 6.77 3.17
N MET A 202 -3.08 6.02 2.56
CA MET A 202 -1.76 6.55 2.22
C MET A 202 -1.78 7.56 1.06
N ALA A 203 -2.30 7.17 -0.11
CA ALA A 203 -2.18 7.99 -1.32
C ALA A 203 -3.19 9.15 -1.40
N ALA A 204 -4.17 9.20 -0.52
CA ALA A 204 -5.16 10.26 -0.46
C ALA A 204 -4.87 11.31 0.65
N GLY A 205 -3.60 11.65 0.83
CA GLY A 205 -3.15 12.68 1.77
C GLY A 205 -2.80 12.14 3.16
N LEU A 206 -2.38 10.88 3.26
CA LEU A 206 -1.92 10.25 4.50
C LEU A 206 -2.88 10.49 5.68
N ARG A 207 -4.15 10.14 5.48
CA ARG A 207 -5.20 10.32 6.48
C ARG A 207 -5.21 9.15 7.45
N PHE A 208 -5.03 9.45 8.73
CA PHE A 208 -4.97 8.43 9.78
C PHE A 208 -6.37 8.21 10.39
N HIS A 209 -6.67 6.97 10.69
CA HIS A 209 -7.84 6.60 11.47
C HIS A 209 -7.48 5.71 12.65
N SER A 210 -8.34 5.67 13.66
CA SER A 210 -8.04 5.00 14.91
C SER A 210 -8.11 3.47 14.81
N VAL A 211 -7.36 2.79 15.67
CA VAL A 211 -7.49 1.35 15.90
C VAL A 211 -8.94 0.99 16.28
N ALA A 212 -9.62 1.85 17.05
CA ALA A 212 -11.01 1.65 17.43
C ALA A 212 -11.97 1.69 16.22
N SER A 213 -11.77 2.63 15.29
CA SER A 213 -12.53 2.71 14.04
C SER A 213 -12.36 1.46 13.20
N LEU A 214 -11.12 1.04 12.98
CA LEU A 214 -10.81 -0.18 12.22
C LEU A 214 -11.43 -1.42 12.86
N LYS A 215 -11.30 -1.56 14.18
CA LYS A 215 -11.88 -2.69 14.94
C LYS A 215 -13.42 -2.69 14.92
N GLY A 216 -14.04 -1.51 15.01
CA GLY A 216 -15.49 -1.36 14.93
C GLY A 216 -16.03 -1.80 13.57
N ILE A 217 -15.40 -1.37 12.46
CA ILE A 217 -15.75 -1.80 11.10
C ILE A 217 -15.63 -3.32 10.97
N ALA A 218 -14.51 -3.90 11.39
CA ALA A 218 -14.28 -5.35 11.32
C ALA A 218 -15.29 -6.16 12.13
N ASN A 219 -15.69 -5.66 13.31
CA ASN A 219 -16.70 -6.31 14.14
C ASN A 219 -18.07 -6.30 13.45
N LEU A 220 -18.46 -5.19 12.82
CA LEU A 220 -19.70 -5.10 12.06
C LEU A 220 -19.68 -6.01 10.83
N CYS A 221 -18.59 -6.10 10.11
CA CYS A 221 -18.44 -7.05 8.99
C CYS A 221 -18.67 -8.49 9.47
N ARG A 222 -18.05 -8.88 10.58
CA ARG A 222 -18.21 -10.22 11.17
C ARG A 222 -19.63 -10.47 11.67
N GLU A 223 -20.23 -9.52 12.38
CA GLU A 223 -21.60 -9.61 12.91
C GLU A 223 -22.63 -9.80 11.79
N LEU A 224 -22.45 -9.06 10.69
CA LEU A 224 -23.40 -9.04 9.57
C LEU A 224 -23.07 -10.03 8.45
N GLY A 225 -21.94 -10.74 8.54
CA GLY A 225 -21.50 -11.74 7.57
C GLY A 225 -20.99 -11.14 6.26
N PHE A 226 -20.32 -9.98 6.30
CA PHE A 226 -19.65 -9.39 5.15
C PHE A 226 -18.20 -9.83 5.07
N ILE A 227 -17.69 -10.02 3.88
CA ILE A 227 -16.24 -10.23 3.64
C ILE A 227 -15.50 -8.94 3.94
N LEU A 228 -14.49 -9.02 4.81
CA LEU A 228 -13.58 -7.91 5.12
C LEU A 228 -12.30 -8.07 4.29
N ILE A 229 -12.04 -7.09 3.42
CA ILE A 229 -10.82 -6.97 2.62
C ILE A 229 -9.95 -5.88 3.22
N LEU A 230 -8.72 -6.22 3.61
CA LEU A 230 -7.73 -5.25 4.05
C LEU A 230 -6.68 -5.02 2.96
N ASP A 231 -6.55 -3.77 2.54
CA ASP A 231 -5.51 -3.35 1.61
C ASP A 231 -4.26 -2.94 2.38
N GLU A 232 -3.36 -3.87 2.56
CA GLU A 232 -2.04 -3.69 3.21
C GLU A 232 -0.91 -3.44 2.19
N VAL A 233 -1.24 -3.10 0.95
CA VAL A 233 -0.24 -2.84 -0.10
C VAL A 233 0.73 -1.74 0.31
N ALA A 234 0.25 -0.70 0.99
CA ALA A 234 1.07 0.42 1.44
C ALA A 234 1.39 0.39 2.94
N THR A 235 0.53 -0.21 3.77
CA THR A 235 0.62 -0.22 5.23
C THR A 235 1.35 -1.42 5.79
N GLY A 236 1.44 -2.50 5.03
CA GLY A 236 2.10 -3.75 5.43
C GLY A 236 3.62 -3.67 5.48
N PHE A 237 4.23 -4.78 5.87
CA PHE A 237 5.68 -4.96 5.98
C PHE A 237 6.36 -3.88 6.81
N GLY A 238 5.86 -3.66 8.02
CA GLY A 238 6.50 -2.80 9.00
C GLY A 238 6.13 -1.31 8.92
N ARG A 239 5.53 -0.81 7.82
CA ARG A 239 5.34 0.62 7.57
C ARG A 239 4.66 1.37 8.71
N THR A 240 3.69 0.77 9.38
CA THR A 240 2.91 1.38 10.46
C THR A 240 3.37 1.01 11.89
N GLY A 241 4.51 0.30 12.02
CA GLY A 241 5.09 -0.10 13.32
C GLY A 241 4.86 -1.56 13.71
N SER A 242 4.02 -2.29 13.00
CA SER A 242 3.84 -3.76 13.11
C SER A 242 4.01 -4.39 11.73
N MET A 243 4.17 -5.71 11.64
CA MET A 243 4.36 -6.38 10.34
C MET A 243 3.19 -6.08 9.40
N PHE A 244 1.96 -6.16 9.90
CA PHE A 244 0.76 -5.67 9.24
C PHE A 244 -0.01 -4.71 10.14
N ALA A 245 -0.62 -3.68 9.56
CA ALA A 245 -1.34 -2.67 10.31
C ALA A 245 -2.54 -3.25 11.08
N PHE A 246 -3.21 -4.27 10.53
CA PHE A 246 -4.35 -4.93 11.17
C PHE A 246 -3.99 -5.63 12.49
N GLU A 247 -2.72 -6.00 12.72
CA GLU A 247 -2.26 -6.61 13.98
C GLU A 247 -2.50 -5.68 15.16
N GLN A 248 -2.35 -4.37 14.98
CA GLN A 248 -2.58 -3.37 16.02
C GLN A 248 -4.04 -3.34 16.51
N ALA A 249 -4.97 -3.79 15.68
CA ALA A 249 -6.38 -3.94 16.02
C ALA A 249 -6.77 -5.40 16.40
N ASN A 250 -5.80 -6.33 16.37
CA ASN A 250 -6.01 -7.77 16.59
C ASN A 250 -7.15 -8.33 15.71
N LEU A 251 -7.10 -8.05 14.41
CA LEU A 251 -8.13 -8.46 13.47
C LEU A 251 -7.86 -9.84 12.84
N LYS A 252 -8.93 -10.42 12.32
CA LYS A 252 -8.89 -11.61 11.47
C LYS A 252 -9.64 -11.27 10.17
N PRO A 253 -8.93 -10.70 9.17
CA PRO A 253 -9.53 -10.35 7.89
C PRO A 253 -9.86 -11.62 7.09
N ASP A 254 -10.77 -11.49 6.13
CA ASP A 254 -11.11 -12.56 5.19
C ASP A 254 -10.17 -12.58 3.99
N ILE A 255 -9.79 -11.40 3.51
CA ILE A 255 -8.85 -11.22 2.39
C ILE A 255 -7.86 -10.10 2.76
N VAL A 256 -6.59 -10.29 2.42
CA VAL A 256 -5.53 -9.29 2.58
C VAL A 256 -4.80 -9.11 1.25
N CYS A 257 -4.69 -7.87 0.78
CA CYS A 257 -3.86 -7.51 -0.37
C CYS A 257 -2.51 -7.00 0.11
N VAL A 258 -1.42 -7.49 -0.46
CA VAL A 258 -0.04 -7.09 -0.12
C VAL A 258 0.77 -6.78 -1.38
N GLY A 259 1.77 -5.91 -1.25
CA GLY A 259 2.63 -5.52 -2.36
C GLY A 259 3.77 -4.63 -1.85
N LYS A 260 4.29 -3.74 -2.72
CA LYS A 260 5.32 -2.73 -2.35
C LYS A 260 6.49 -3.31 -1.53
N GLY A 261 6.44 -3.17 -0.19
CA GLY A 261 7.46 -3.69 0.72
C GLY A 261 7.67 -5.20 0.65
N LEU A 262 6.75 -5.96 0.08
CA LEU A 262 6.85 -7.41 -0.09
C LEU A 262 8.18 -7.83 -0.75
N SER A 263 8.60 -7.16 -1.83
CA SER A 263 9.86 -7.44 -2.53
C SER A 263 11.04 -6.57 -2.07
N GLY A 264 10.88 -5.81 -0.98
CA GLY A 264 11.87 -4.83 -0.54
C GLY A 264 12.11 -3.69 -1.54
N GLY A 265 11.16 -3.44 -2.46
CA GLY A 265 11.25 -2.39 -3.47
C GLY A 265 12.12 -2.73 -4.69
N SER A 266 12.50 -3.99 -4.87
CA SER A 266 13.42 -4.40 -5.93
C SER A 266 12.73 -4.74 -7.25
N VAL A 267 11.59 -5.42 -7.19
CA VAL A 267 10.81 -5.89 -8.36
C VAL A 267 9.32 -5.82 -8.11
N GLY A 268 8.52 -5.69 -9.17
CA GLY A 268 7.06 -5.73 -9.08
C GLY A 268 6.58 -7.10 -8.62
N LEU A 269 5.87 -7.15 -7.49
CA LEU A 269 5.18 -8.32 -6.96
C LEU A 269 4.10 -7.87 -5.99
N ALA A 270 2.97 -8.55 -6.04
CA ALA A 270 1.90 -8.43 -5.07
C ALA A 270 1.24 -9.78 -4.84
N ALA A 271 0.39 -9.87 -3.85
CA ALA A 271 -0.40 -11.06 -3.60
C ALA A 271 -1.74 -10.71 -2.94
N THR A 272 -2.74 -11.53 -3.22
CA THR A 272 -4.02 -11.56 -2.53
C THR A 272 -4.08 -12.84 -1.70
N ILE A 273 -4.24 -12.70 -0.39
CA ILE A 273 -4.26 -13.81 0.55
C ILE A 273 -5.70 -13.95 1.04
N ALA A 274 -6.33 -15.09 0.76
CA ALA A 274 -7.70 -15.40 1.16
C ALA A 274 -7.71 -16.49 2.23
N THR A 275 -8.59 -16.33 3.23
CA THR A 275 -8.81 -17.37 4.23
C THR A 275 -9.48 -18.59 3.64
N GLN A 276 -9.39 -19.72 4.35
CA GLN A 276 -10.05 -20.97 3.96
C GLN A 276 -11.58 -20.79 3.80
N SER A 277 -12.20 -19.92 4.58
CA SER A 277 -13.65 -19.63 4.47
C SER A 277 -13.99 -19.01 3.10
N VAL A 278 -13.17 -18.08 2.62
CA VAL A 278 -13.31 -17.47 1.29
C VAL A 278 -13.03 -18.46 0.19
N TYR A 279 -11.98 -19.27 0.33
CA TYR A 279 -11.54 -20.25 -0.67
C TYR A 279 -12.50 -21.44 -0.84
N ARG A 280 -13.16 -21.88 0.24
CA ARG A 280 -13.96 -23.10 0.25
C ARG A 280 -15.00 -23.21 -0.89
N PRO A 281 -15.77 -22.17 -1.25
CA PRO A 281 -16.73 -22.24 -2.36
C PRO A 281 -16.09 -22.42 -3.74
N PHE A 282 -14.79 -22.18 -3.90
CA PHE A 282 -14.06 -22.40 -5.14
C PHE A 282 -13.53 -23.84 -5.24
N HIS A 283 -13.39 -24.55 -4.13
CA HIS A 283 -12.83 -25.90 -4.07
C HIS A 283 -13.93 -26.96 -4.20
N THR A 284 -14.42 -27.13 -5.41
CA THR A 284 -15.52 -28.05 -5.78
C THR A 284 -15.15 -28.84 -7.04
N ASP A 285 -16.00 -29.78 -7.44
CA ASP A 285 -15.84 -30.55 -8.68
C ASP A 285 -16.27 -29.76 -9.93
N SER A 286 -16.94 -28.62 -9.78
CA SER A 286 -17.39 -27.80 -10.90
C SER A 286 -16.29 -26.89 -11.43
N TRP A 287 -16.00 -26.96 -12.71
CA TRP A 287 -15.09 -26.03 -13.40
C TRP A 287 -15.55 -24.56 -13.31
N ASP A 288 -16.86 -24.33 -13.31
CA ASP A 288 -17.44 -22.99 -13.25
C ASP A 288 -17.17 -22.26 -11.93
N HIS A 289 -16.78 -23.01 -10.89
CA HIS A 289 -16.39 -22.43 -9.60
C HIS A 289 -14.90 -22.00 -9.56
N ALA A 290 -14.11 -22.28 -10.59
CA ALA A 290 -12.70 -21.88 -10.62
C ALA A 290 -12.55 -20.34 -10.74
N LEU A 291 -11.56 -19.77 -10.08
CA LEU A 291 -11.24 -18.36 -10.22
C LEU A 291 -10.57 -18.11 -11.58
N MET A 292 -11.30 -17.49 -12.51
CA MET A 292 -10.80 -17.17 -13.86
C MET A 292 -10.00 -15.87 -13.84
N HIS A 293 -8.76 -15.96 -13.36
CA HIS A 293 -7.75 -14.90 -13.38
C HIS A 293 -6.36 -15.54 -13.38
N GLY A 294 -5.41 -14.97 -14.13
CA GLY A 294 -4.05 -15.52 -14.21
C GLY A 294 -3.12 -14.61 -15.03
N PRO A 295 -2.46 -13.62 -14.42
CA PRO A 295 -1.42 -12.84 -15.10
C PRO A 295 -0.27 -13.73 -15.57
N THR A 296 0.27 -13.47 -16.75
CA THR A 296 1.35 -14.30 -17.35
C THR A 296 2.54 -14.44 -16.42
N TYR A 297 2.93 -13.38 -15.74
CA TYR A 297 4.10 -13.35 -14.86
C TYR A 297 3.78 -13.54 -13.37
N MET A 298 2.55 -13.92 -13.02
CA MET A 298 2.18 -14.17 -11.62
C MET A 298 3.13 -15.16 -10.95
N GLY A 299 3.56 -14.81 -9.72
CA GLY A 299 4.51 -15.65 -8.99
C GLY A 299 5.85 -15.80 -9.69
N ASN A 300 6.32 -14.77 -10.43
CA ASN A 300 7.62 -14.80 -11.11
C ASN A 300 8.72 -15.29 -10.14
N PRO A 301 9.56 -16.27 -10.53
CA PRO A 301 10.56 -16.86 -9.63
C PRO A 301 11.54 -15.85 -9.05
N ILE A 302 12.01 -14.88 -9.87
CA ILE A 302 12.94 -13.83 -9.45
C ILE A 302 12.27 -12.92 -8.42
N ALA A 303 11.02 -12.54 -8.65
CA ALA A 303 10.26 -11.71 -7.73
C ALA A 303 9.96 -12.43 -6.41
N CYS A 304 9.62 -13.72 -6.47
CA CYS A 304 9.43 -14.56 -5.29
C CYS A 304 10.73 -14.76 -4.49
N ALA A 305 11.88 -14.91 -5.17
CA ALA A 305 13.18 -14.99 -4.51
C ALA A 305 13.53 -13.68 -3.80
N ALA A 306 13.30 -12.54 -4.44
CA ALA A 306 13.48 -11.22 -3.82
C ALA A 306 12.59 -11.05 -2.58
N ALA A 307 11.31 -11.44 -2.67
CA ALA A 307 10.37 -11.36 -1.56
C ALA A 307 10.74 -12.30 -0.41
N ASN A 308 11.19 -13.52 -0.68
CA ASN A 308 11.71 -14.41 0.35
C ASN A 308 12.92 -13.82 1.06
N ALA A 309 13.86 -13.22 0.32
CA ALA A 309 15.01 -12.53 0.91
C ALA A 309 14.59 -11.28 1.72
N SER A 310 13.58 -10.53 1.27
CA SER A 310 12.98 -9.42 2.02
C SER A 310 12.39 -9.90 3.36
N LEU A 311 11.61 -10.99 3.34
CA LEU A 311 11.06 -11.57 4.57
C LEU A 311 12.16 -12.09 5.52
N ASP A 312 13.23 -12.67 4.97
CA ASP A 312 14.41 -13.08 5.76
C ASP A 312 15.04 -11.91 6.52
N LEU A 313 15.05 -10.71 5.92
CA LEU A 313 15.55 -9.50 6.56
C LEU A 313 14.65 -9.06 7.72
N PHE A 314 13.34 -9.18 7.61
CA PHE A 314 12.42 -8.91 8.72
C PHE A 314 12.60 -9.90 9.89
N GLU A 315 12.93 -11.15 9.60
CA GLU A 315 13.13 -12.19 10.61
C GLU A 315 14.49 -12.08 11.31
N LYS A 316 15.54 -11.64 10.57
CA LYS A 316 16.94 -11.70 11.03
C LYS A 316 17.51 -10.35 11.44
N GLU A 317 16.88 -9.25 11.07
CA GLU A 317 17.33 -7.89 11.37
C GLU A 317 16.25 -7.08 12.09
N PRO A 318 16.59 -6.11 12.93
CA PRO A 318 15.63 -5.44 13.83
C PRO A 318 14.81 -4.37 13.11
N ARG A 319 14.16 -4.72 11.97
CA ARG A 319 13.44 -3.75 11.15
C ARG A 319 12.28 -3.08 11.87
N LEU A 320 11.50 -3.84 12.65
CA LEU A 320 10.38 -3.25 13.40
C LEU A 320 10.85 -2.35 14.54
N GLU A 321 11.97 -2.67 15.18
CA GLU A 321 12.60 -1.80 16.19
C GLU A 321 13.11 -0.50 15.54
N GLN A 322 13.72 -0.58 14.35
CA GLN A 322 14.10 0.59 13.56
C GLN A 322 12.90 1.47 13.24
N VAL A 323 11.76 0.88 12.87
CA VAL A 323 10.52 1.63 12.61
C VAL A 323 10.00 2.31 13.87
N GLN A 324 10.09 1.69 15.05
CA GLN A 324 9.73 2.34 16.32
C GLN A 324 10.61 3.55 16.62
N MET A 325 11.92 3.43 16.35
CA MET A 325 12.84 4.58 16.49
C MET A 325 12.50 5.69 15.48
N LEU A 326 12.15 5.33 14.24
CA LEU A 326 11.74 6.30 13.23
C LEU A 326 10.49 7.06 13.65
N GLU A 327 9.49 6.39 14.23
CA GLU A 327 8.29 7.04 14.75
C GLU A 327 8.65 8.09 15.82
N MET A 328 9.54 7.76 16.75
CA MET A 328 10.00 8.70 17.76
C MET A 328 10.76 9.91 17.16
N TRP A 329 11.64 9.67 16.18
CA TRP A 329 12.40 10.75 15.55
C TRP A 329 11.48 11.66 14.73
N LEU A 330 10.60 11.08 13.90
CA LEU A 330 9.63 11.83 13.09
C LEU A 330 8.71 12.67 13.99
N SER A 331 8.16 12.08 15.05
CA SER A 331 7.34 12.82 16.03
C SER A 331 8.14 13.96 16.66
N GLY A 332 9.36 13.70 17.11
CA GLY A 332 10.21 14.72 17.75
C GLY A 332 10.56 15.90 16.84
N TYR A 333 10.76 15.66 15.55
CA TYR A 333 11.09 16.73 14.59
C TYR A 333 9.87 17.41 13.99
N LEU A 334 8.76 16.71 13.74
CA LEU A 334 7.61 17.26 13.02
C LEU A 334 6.52 17.81 13.93
N GLU A 335 6.25 17.22 15.12
CA GLU A 335 5.21 17.69 16.02
C GLU A 335 5.34 19.17 16.43
N PRO A 336 6.54 19.74 16.62
CA PRO A 336 6.68 21.19 16.89
C PRO A 336 6.07 22.07 15.81
N LEU A 337 5.94 21.59 14.56
CA LEU A 337 5.33 22.33 13.47
C LEU A 337 3.81 22.54 13.65
N LYS A 338 3.15 21.81 14.56
CA LYS A 338 1.73 22.06 14.92
C LYS A 338 1.47 23.49 15.42
N ALA A 339 2.49 24.13 15.97
CA ALA A 339 2.40 25.51 16.44
C ALA A 339 2.50 26.55 15.31
N HIS A 340 2.91 26.15 14.10
CA HIS A 340 3.05 27.06 12.98
C HIS A 340 1.67 27.41 12.40
N PRO A 341 1.35 28.71 12.14
CA PRO A 341 0.01 29.16 11.75
C PRO A 341 -0.49 28.55 10.44
N ARG A 342 0.39 28.11 9.55
CA ARG A 342 0.04 27.50 8.24
C ARG A 342 -0.13 26.00 8.30
N VAL A 343 0.13 25.36 9.44
CA VAL A 343 0.04 23.90 9.61
C VAL A 343 -1.31 23.56 10.22
N VAL A 344 -2.09 22.81 9.48
CA VAL A 344 -3.42 22.32 9.92
C VAL A 344 -3.28 21.11 10.83
N ASP A 345 -2.36 20.20 10.48
CA ASP A 345 -2.16 18.97 11.25
C ASP A 345 -0.77 18.35 11.02
N VAL A 346 -0.27 17.63 12.01
CA VAL A 346 0.93 16.81 11.92
C VAL A 346 0.60 15.41 12.44
N ARG A 347 0.93 14.41 11.66
CA ARG A 347 0.62 13.00 11.94
C ARG A 347 1.86 12.15 11.80
N CYS A 348 2.15 11.33 12.81
CA CYS A 348 3.26 10.37 12.78
C CYS A 348 2.77 8.99 13.20
N LYS A 349 3.16 7.95 12.48
CA LYS A 349 2.92 6.56 12.84
C LYS A 349 3.89 5.63 12.12
N GLY A 350 4.63 4.82 12.89
CA GLY A 350 5.67 3.97 12.34
C GLY A 350 6.68 4.78 11.53
N ALA A 351 7.00 4.33 10.33
CA ALA A 351 7.89 5.03 9.41
C ALA A 351 7.13 6.01 8.48
N VAL A 352 6.11 6.71 8.99
CA VAL A 352 5.33 7.71 8.24
C VAL A 352 5.18 8.97 9.08
N GLY A 353 5.60 10.11 8.52
CA GLY A 353 5.35 11.43 9.08
C GLY A 353 4.72 12.34 8.01
N ALA A 354 3.68 13.08 8.37
CA ALA A 354 2.95 13.97 7.47
C ALA A 354 2.69 15.32 8.11
N VAL A 355 2.91 16.38 7.37
CA VAL A 355 2.60 17.78 7.73
C VAL A 355 1.58 18.29 6.72
N GLN A 356 0.38 18.60 7.18
CA GLN A 356 -0.70 19.13 6.36
C GLN A 356 -0.74 20.65 6.47
N LEU A 357 -0.78 21.33 5.34
CA LEU A 357 -0.85 22.78 5.23
C LEU A 357 -2.28 23.24 4.95
N GLU A 358 -2.54 24.54 5.11
CA GLU A 358 -3.84 25.14 4.80
C GLU A 358 -4.15 25.17 3.30
N GLU A 359 -3.10 25.26 2.47
CA GLU A 359 -3.21 25.38 1.01
C GLU A 359 -2.46 24.23 0.31
N ASP A 360 -2.87 23.93 -0.91
CA ASP A 360 -2.19 22.94 -1.76
C ASP A 360 -0.73 23.37 -2.00
N VAL A 361 0.17 22.42 -1.84
CA VAL A 361 1.61 22.60 -2.08
C VAL A 361 1.88 22.65 -3.59
N PRO A 362 2.47 23.73 -4.13
CA PRO A 362 2.85 23.81 -5.53
C PRO A 362 3.93 22.74 -5.84
N LEU A 363 3.50 21.60 -6.39
CA LEU A 363 4.30 20.37 -6.48
C LEU A 363 5.67 20.58 -7.13
N GLN A 364 5.73 21.32 -8.25
CA GLN A 364 6.97 21.46 -9.02
C GLN A 364 8.01 22.26 -8.25
N SER A 365 7.64 23.46 -7.75
CA SER A 365 8.54 24.33 -6.96
C SER A 365 8.92 23.71 -5.61
N ALA A 366 8.02 22.94 -4.99
CA ALA A 366 8.34 22.20 -3.76
C ALA A 366 9.39 21.11 -4.01
N ILE A 367 9.28 20.36 -5.11
CA ILE A 367 10.30 19.37 -5.47
C ILE A 367 11.64 20.06 -5.69
N ASP A 368 11.69 21.18 -6.46
CA ASP A 368 12.92 21.94 -6.68
C ASP A 368 13.55 22.39 -5.36
N PHE A 369 12.71 22.93 -4.45
CA PHE A 369 13.15 23.36 -3.12
C PHE A 369 13.81 22.23 -2.31
N PHE A 370 13.22 21.03 -2.32
CA PHE A 370 13.76 19.88 -1.60
C PHE A 370 15.02 19.30 -2.28
N VAL A 371 15.04 19.22 -3.61
CA VAL A 371 16.20 18.75 -4.39
C VAL A 371 17.42 19.64 -4.14
N ASP A 372 17.25 20.96 -4.09
CA ASP A 372 18.33 21.92 -3.78
C ASP A 372 18.93 21.72 -2.36
N ARG A 373 18.18 21.05 -1.48
CA ARG A 373 18.61 20.69 -0.11
C ARG A 373 19.05 19.23 0.04
N GLY A 374 19.29 18.55 -1.08
CA GLY A 374 19.71 17.15 -1.05
C GLY A 374 18.64 16.16 -0.62
N CYS A 375 17.36 16.52 -0.73
CA CYS A 375 16.23 15.72 -0.30
C CYS A 375 15.33 15.35 -1.49
N TRP A 376 14.91 14.08 -1.58
CA TRP A 376 13.86 13.67 -2.49
C TRP A 376 12.54 13.52 -1.72
N LEU A 377 11.70 14.53 -1.81
CA LEU A 377 10.34 14.57 -1.25
C LEU A 377 9.36 14.96 -2.36
N ARG A 378 8.18 14.36 -2.33
CA ARG A 378 7.11 14.61 -3.31
C ARG A 378 5.79 14.82 -2.59
N PRO A 379 5.40 16.07 -2.30
CA PRO A 379 4.14 16.40 -1.66
C PRO A 379 2.92 15.79 -2.37
N LEU A 380 1.87 15.56 -1.60
CA LEU A 380 0.55 15.12 -2.07
C LEU A 380 -0.47 16.22 -1.74
N ARG A 381 -0.86 17.04 -2.72
CA ARG A 381 -1.78 18.17 -2.53
C ARG A 381 -1.28 19.10 -1.40
N ASP A 382 -2.04 19.20 -0.33
CA ASP A 382 -1.76 20.00 0.87
C ASP A 382 -0.84 19.32 1.90
N VAL A 383 -0.31 18.11 1.60
CA VAL A 383 0.50 17.33 2.55
C VAL A 383 1.93 17.15 2.08
N ILE A 384 2.89 17.57 2.89
CA ILE A 384 4.30 17.20 2.78
C ILE A 384 4.55 16.02 3.71
N TYR A 385 5.21 14.96 3.21
CA TYR A 385 5.38 13.74 4.00
C TYR A 385 6.75 13.11 3.86
N VAL A 386 7.10 12.32 4.86
CA VAL A 386 8.27 11.45 4.91
C VAL A 386 7.80 10.01 5.16
N ALA A 387 8.25 9.10 4.33
CA ALA A 387 8.00 7.66 4.50
C ALA A 387 9.21 6.86 4.01
N PRO A 388 10.37 6.98 4.67
CA PRO A 388 11.67 6.54 4.19
C PRO A 388 11.85 5.03 4.31
N SER A 389 12.99 4.54 3.84
CA SER A 389 13.48 3.20 4.19
C SER A 389 13.71 3.08 5.70
N PHE A 390 13.52 1.86 6.25
CA PHE A 390 13.65 1.64 7.70
C PHE A 390 15.11 1.71 8.18
N THR A 391 16.05 1.60 7.25
CA THR A 391 17.50 1.67 7.48
C THR A 391 18.05 3.09 7.45
N ILE A 392 17.20 4.11 7.28
CA ILE A 392 17.63 5.51 7.33
C ILE A 392 18.18 5.86 8.72
N GLU A 393 19.21 6.66 8.76
CA GLU A 393 19.84 7.07 10.01
C GLU A 393 19.28 8.40 10.53
N ARG A 394 19.41 8.64 11.82
CA ARG A 394 18.90 9.85 12.48
C ARG A 394 19.35 11.16 11.83
N PRO A 395 20.64 11.36 11.43
CA PRO A 395 21.06 12.60 10.76
C PRO A 395 20.34 12.83 9.41
N GLN A 396 20.04 11.75 8.70
CA GLN A 396 19.31 11.83 7.42
C GLN A 396 17.82 12.22 7.64
N ILE A 397 17.18 11.68 8.68
CA ILE A 397 15.83 12.09 9.10
C ILE A 397 15.83 13.57 9.53
N GLU A 398 16.83 13.99 10.26
CA GLU A 398 16.98 15.40 10.68
C GLU A 398 17.09 16.33 9.46
N THR A 399 17.86 15.94 8.44
CA THR A 399 17.98 16.69 7.18
C THR A 399 16.62 16.81 6.47
N LEU A 400 15.90 15.68 6.31
CA LEU A 400 14.56 15.69 5.68
C LEU A 400 13.56 16.56 6.44
N CYS A 401 13.51 16.42 7.77
CA CYS A 401 12.56 17.18 8.61
C CYS A 401 12.94 18.67 8.68
N SER A 402 14.24 19.00 8.66
CA SER A 402 14.71 20.39 8.60
C SER A 402 14.32 21.06 7.28
N ALA A 403 14.46 20.35 6.16
CA ALA A 403 14.01 20.84 4.86
C ALA A 403 12.50 21.08 4.82
N ILE A 404 11.69 20.22 5.46
CA ILE A 404 10.25 20.43 5.60
C ILE A 404 9.95 21.68 6.42
N ARG A 405 10.61 21.85 7.56
CA ARG A 405 10.46 23.05 8.42
C ARG A 405 10.78 24.33 7.65
N GLU A 406 11.95 24.37 6.99
CA GLU A 406 12.36 25.49 6.16
C GLU A 406 11.32 25.83 5.07
N TYR A 407 10.76 24.78 4.42
CA TYR A 407 9.70 24.98 3.43
C TYR A 407 8.47 25.64 4.06
N VAL A 408 8.02 25.14 5.20
CA VAL A 408 6.85 25.71 5.92
C VAL A 408 7.10 27.14 6.35
N ASP A 409 8.32 27.48 6.80
CA ASP A 409 8.69 28.84 7.25
C ASP A 409 8.81 29.83 6.09
N THR A 410 9.13 29.39 4.87
CA THR A 410 9.40 30.26 3.71
C THR A 410 8.20 30.49 2.79
N GLN A 411 7.13 29.77 2.91
CA GLN A 411 5.90 29.93 2.14
C GLN A 411 4.94 30.86 2.87
#